data_aa586a0bb44c293f086e11aca1bb8f4e
#
_entry.id   aa586a0bb44c293f086e11aca1bb8f4e
#
_cell.length_a   1.000
_cell.length_b   1.000
_cell.length_c   1.000
_cell.angle_alpha   90.00
_cell.angle_beta   90.00
_cell.angle_gamma   90.00
#
_symmetry.space_group_name_H-M   'P 1'
#
loop_
_entity.id
_entity.type
_entity.pdbx_description
1 polymer ?
#
loop_
_entity_poly.entity_id
_entity_poly.type
_entity_poly.pdbx_seq_one_letter_code
_entity_poly.pdbx_strand_id
1 'polypeptide(L)'
;MAEQTRRDFLADVGRGMLVAGVGYGAARDLGLSTAWAADDVPDSLTFGDREPLVRLLQDTAADKLLPMLVAKWQSGTSLRELVAAAALANARTFGGEDYIGFHTMMALAPAYQMSRELPSEQSPLPVLKVLYRNSQRIQEHGGHKSEILHPVALTDATSKSSTADDLHQAVLGKNRDLAEQHFARIAQRSADEAFNDVLEVVQDNTEVHRVVMPYRAWDLLDIVGREHAHTMLRQSVRYCVKAECGNHNDYARGGSRLLPKLFDQFKLVGRPLGTKFAEDGWVEQLS
;
A
#
# COMPACT_ATOMS: atom_id res chain seq x y z
N MET A 1 -13.65 16.82 37.43
CA MET A 1 -13.45 15.39 37.05
C MET A 1 -14.80 14.93 36.51
N ALA A 2 -14.90 14.67 35.21
CA ALA A 2 -16.11 14.15 34.59
C ALA A 2 -16.29 12.68 35.02
N GLU A 3 -17.44 12.30 35.52
CA GLU A 3 -17.77 10.92 35.85
C GLU A 3 -17.84 10.11 34.57
N GLN A 4 -16.93 9.17 34.44
CA GLN A 4 -16.88 8.19 33.33
C GLN A 4 -18.11 7.28 33.45
N THR A 5 -18.98 7.27 32.44
CA THR A 5 -20.17 6.42 32.46
C THR A 5 -19.80 4.94 32.28
N ARG A 6 -20.66 4.01 32.77
CA ARG A 6 -20.46 2.55 32.53
C ARG A 6 -20.36 2.21 31.05
N ARG A 7 -20.96 2.99 30.19
CA ARG A 7 -20.93 2.80 28.72
C ARG A 7 -19.59 3.20 28.16
N ASP A 8 -18.98 4.28 28.67
CA ASP A 8 -17.64 4.73 28.26
C ASP A 8 -16.58 3.73 28.72
N PHE A 9 -16.71 3.21 29.96
CA PHE A 9 -15.83 2.16 30.47
C PHE A 9 -15.91 0.86 29.65
N LEU A 10 -17.13 0.40 29.28
CA LEU A 10 -17.29 -0.81 28.45
C LEU A 10 -16.79 -0.59 27.01
N ALA A 11 -16.90 0.61 26.48
CA ALA A 11 -16.34 0.97 25.17
C ALA A 11 -14.80 0.95 25.22
N ASP A 12 -14.20 1.46 26.28
CA ASP A 12 -12.74 1.45 26.47
C ASP A 12 -12.19 0.04 26.70
N VAL A 13 -12.92 -0.79 27.47
CA VAL A 13 -12.57 -2.22 27.62
C VAL A 13 -12.70 -2.98 26.33
N GLY A 14 -13.76 -2.72 25.53
CA GLY A 14 -13.93 -3.31 24.20
C GLY A 14 -12.81 -2.92 23.22
N ARG A 15 -12.39 -1.66 23.25
CA ARG A 15 -11.24 -1.17 22.47
C ARG A 15 -9.92 -1.81 22.93
N GLY A 16 -9.73 -1.92 24.24
CA GLY A 16 -8.54 -2.57 24.81
C GLY A 16 -8.45 -4.05 24.43
N MET A 17 -9.56 -4.79 24.41
CA MET A 17 -9.61 -6.19 23.96
C MET A 17 -9.35 -6.34 22.46
N LEU A 18 -9.86 -5.44 21.61
CA LEU A 18 -9.57 -5.40 20.19
C LEU A 18 -8.07 -5.15 19.92
N VAL A 19 -7.48 -4.18 20.62
CA VAL A 19 -6.05 -3.88 20.55
C VAL A 19 -5.20 -5.08 20.98
N ALA A 20 -5.60 -5.78 22.04
CA ALA A 20 -4.91 -6.99 22.51
C ALA A 20 -5.08 -8.20 21.56
N GLY A 21 -6.23 -8.31 20.87
CA GLY A 21 -6.54 -9.42 19.96
C GLY A 21 -5.93 -9.29 18.56
N VAL A 22 -5.71 -8.08 18.08
CA VAL A 22 -5.20 -7.79 16.70
C VAL A 22 -3.70 -7.47 16.72
N GLY A 23 -3.12 -7.31 17.89
CA GLY A 23 -1.77 -6.79 18.06
C GLY A 23 -1.73 -5.26 18.02
N TYR A 24 -0.92 -4.68 18.90
CA TYR A 24 -0.84 -3.22 19.08
C TYR A 24 -0.44 -2.48 17.80
N GLY A 25 0.43 -3.08 16.98
CA GLY A 25 0.85 -2.51 15.71
C GLY A 25 -0.27 -2.43 14.67
N ALA A 26 -1.03 -3.50 14.49
CA ALA A 26 -2.13 -3.55 13.53
C ALA A 26 -3.30 -2.65 13.93
N ALA A 27 -3.68 -2.64 15.22
CA ALA A 27 -4.72 -1.76 15.73
C ALA A 27 -4.36 -0.28 15.52
N ARG A 28 -3.09 0.06 15.66
CA ARG A 28 -2.55 1.39 15.44
C ARG A 28 -2.49 1.77 13.97
N ASP A 29 -2.08 0.85 13.11
CA ASP A 29 -2.01 1.05 11.66
C ASP A 29 -3.42 1.21 11.04
N LEU A 30 -4.43 0.57 11.66
CA LEU A 30 -5.84 0.70 11.30
C LEU A 30 -6.53 1.92 11.94
N GLY A 31 -5.82 2.75 12.72
CA GLY A 31 -6.41 3.88 13.43
C GLY A 31 -7.38 3.47 14.55
N LEU A 32 -7.37 2.19 14.97
CA LEU A 32 -8.20 1.65 16.05
C LEU A 32 -7.62 1.94 17.44
N SER A 33 -6.42 2.48 17.53
CA SER A 33 -5.85 2.95 18.79
C SER A 33 -6.62 4.20 19.26
N THR A 34 -6.82 4.29 20.57
CA THR A 34 -7.41 5.43 21.27
C THR A 34 -7.00 6.75 20.63
N ALA A 35 -7.97 7.66 20.43
CA ALA A 35 -7.75 8.97 19.88
C ALA A 35 -6.50 9.60 20.52
N TRP A 36 -5.43 9.68 19.74
CA TRP A 36 -4.22 10.38 20.16
C TRP A 36 -4.56 11.87 20.17
N ALA A 37 -4.31 12.54 21.27
CA ALA A 37 -4.14 13.97 21.24
C ALA A 37 -3.02 14.29 20.24
N ALA A 38 -3.08 15.43 19.55
CA ALA A 38 -2.12 15.78 18.50
C ALA A 38 -0.64 15.68 18.96
N ASP A 39 -0.39 15.77 20.25
CA ASP A 39 0.93 15.70 20.88
C ASP A 39 1.44 14.27 21.15
N ASP A 40 0.59 13.24 21.00
CA ASP A 40 0.90 11.84 21.33
C ASP A 40 1.11 10.93 20.09
N VAL A 41 1.12 11.49 18.88
CA VAL A 41 1.34 10.71 17.65
C VAL A 41 2.80 10.25 17.61
N PRO A 42 3.09 8.94 17.54
CA PRO A 42 4.46 8.47 17.52
C PRO A 42 5.19 8.89 16.25
N ASP A 43 6.48 9.13 16.37
CA ASP A 43 7.32 9.60 15.27
C ASP A 43 7.45 8.61 14.10
N SER A 44 7.24 7.31 14.33
CA SER A 44 7.39 6.31 13.27
C SER A 44 6.32 5.21 13.31
N LEU A 45 6.01 4.63 12.15
CA LEU A 45 5.21 3.42 12.04
C LEU A 45 5.98 2.22 12.61
N THR A 46 5.27 1.30 13.27
CA THR A 46 5.84 0.03 13.76
C THR A 46 4.97 -1.14 13.31
N PHE A 47 5.59 -2.30 13.07
CA PHE A 47 4.94 -3.47 12.48
C PHE A 47 4.94 -4.69 13.40
N GLY A 48 4.85 -4.47 14.72
CA GLY A 48 4.74 -5.54 15.71
C GLY A 48 5.87 -6.55 15.60
N ASP A 49 5.54 -7.85 15.57
CA ASP A 49 6.52 -8.93 15.52
C ASP A 49 7.40 -8.93 14.26
N ARG A 50 6.99 -8.22 13.20
CA ARG A 50 7.79 -8.06 11.99
C ARG A 50 8.82 -6.93 12.07
N GLU A 51 8.72 -6.05 13.06
CA GLU A 51 9.60 -4.89 13.19
C GLU A 51 11.10 -5.25 13.18
N PRO A 52 11.58 -6.29 13.88
CA PRO A 52 13.00 -6.67 13.83
C PRO A 52 13.47 -7.05 12.42
N LEU A 53 12.62 -7.71 11.62
CA LEU A 53 12.96 -8.08 10.25
C LEU A 53 12.88 -6.88 9.30
N VAL A 54 11.90 -5.99 9.51
CA VAL A 54 11.78 -4.72 8.76
C VAL A 54 13.03 -3.87 9.00
N ARG A 55 13.45 -3.70 10.26
CA ARG A 55 14.68 -2.97 10.61
C ARG A 55 15.93 -3.62 10.02
N LEU A 56 16.04 -4.94 10.06
CA LEU A 56 17.16 -5.63 9.41
C LEU A 56 17.27 -5.27 7.93
N LEU A 57 16.16 -5.24 7.21
CA LEU A 57 16.14 -4.89 5.79
C LEU A 57 16.43 -3.41 5.52
N GLN A 58 16.10 -2.53 6.47
CA GLN A 58 16.38 -1.09 6.35
C GLN A 58 17.83 -0.73 6.73
N ASP A 59 18.43 -1.44 7.69
CA ASP A 59 19.67 -0.99 8.34
C ASP A 59 20.88 -1.83 7.95
N THR A 60 20.68 -3.00 7.32
CA THR A 60 21.80 -3.84 6.92
C THR A 60 22.41 -3.37 5.61
N ALA A 61 23.71 -3.13 5.60
CA ALA A 61 24.44 -2.77 4.38
C ALA A 61 24.29 -3.87 3.31
N ALA A 62 24.13 -3.45 2.06
CA ALA A 62 23.76 -4.35 0.95
C ALA A 62 24.75 -5.52 0.76
N ASP A 63 26.04 -5.29 0.97
CA ASP A 63 27.09 -6.31 0.89
C ASP A 63 26.97 -7.42 1.95
N LYS A 64 26.34 -7.11 3.10
CA LYS A 64 26.13 -8.05 4.22
C LYS A 64 24.75 -8.70 4.21
N LEU A 65 23.82 -8.13 3.45
CA LEU A 65 22.40 -8.50 3.54
C LEU A 65 22.14 -9.93 3.07
N LEU A 66 22.63 -10.33 1.89
CA LEU A 66 22.33 -11.64 1.32
C LEU A 66 22.74 -12.82 2.22
N PRO A 67 23.96 -12.85 2.78
CA PRO A 67 24.32 -13.92 3.73
C PRO A 67 23.38 -13.97 4.94
N MET A 68 22.96 -12.81 5.46
CA MET A 68 22.02 -12.75 6.59
C MET A 68 20.61 -13.25 6.23
N LEU A 69 20.10 -12.90 5.04
CA LEU A 69 18.80 -13.39 4.58
C LEU A 69 18.82 -14.90 4.34
N VAL A 70 19.91 -15.43 3.77
CA VAL A 70 20.08 -16.87 3.56
C VAL A 70 20.12 -17.58 4.93
N ALA A 71 20.88 -17.08 5.89
CA ALA A 71 20.94 -17.66 7.25
C ALA A 71 19.55 -17.63 7.93
N LYS A 72 18.79 -16.55 7.80
CA LYS A 72 17.42 -16.46 8.32
C LYS A 72 16.49 -17.47 7.67
N TRP A 73 16.53 -17.60 6.36
CA TRP A 73 15.74 -18.57 5.62
C TRP A 73 16.10 -20.02 6.05
N GLN A 74 17.39 -20.34 6.15
CA GLN A 74 17.87 -21.65 6.61
C GLN A 74 17.50 -21.94 8.06
N SER A 75 17.36 -20.92 8.90
CA SER A 75 16.91 -21.05 10.29
C SER A 75 15.37 -21.11 10.45
N GLY A 76 14.61 -21.13 9.33
CA GLY A 76 13.16 -21.34 9.35
C GLY A 76 12.31 -20.11 9.05
N THR A 77 12.88 -18.92 8.85
CA THR A 77 12.10 -17.76 8.38
C THR A 77 11.63 -18.03 6.95
N SER A 78 10.33 -18.00 6.71
CA SER A 78 9.75 -18.28 5.40
C SER A 78 10.04 -17.16 4.39
N LEU A 79 10.07 -17.50 3.08
CA LEU A 79 10.17 -16.50 2.02
C LEU A 79 9.00 -15.50 2.07
N ARG A 80 7.82 -15.95 2.51
CA ARG A 80 6.65 -15.09 2.70
C ARG A 80 6.90 -14.01 3.75
N GLU A 81 7.49 -14.37 4.90
CA GLU A 81 7.83 -13.42 5.95
C GLU A 81 8.89 -12.42 5.52
N LEU A 82 9.90 -12.88 4.77
CA LEU A 82 10.92 -12.00 4.19
C LEU A 82 10.31 -10.99 3.22
N VAL A 83 9.40 -11.42 2.35
CA VAL A 83 8.70 -10.54 1.40
C VAL A 83 7.77 -9.58 2.13
N ALA A 84 7.03 -10.05 3.14
CA ALA A 84 6.16 -9.21 3.96
C ALA A 84 6.94 -8.08 4.64
N ALA A 85 8.05 -8.40 5.28
CA ALA A 85 8.90 -7.40 5.91
C ALA A 85 9.51 -6.42 4.90
N ALA A 86 9.89 -6.89 3.71
CA ALA A 86 10.43 -6.03 2.66
C ALA A 86 9.39 -5.06 2.10
N ALA A 87 8.13 -5.49 1.96
CA ALA A 87 7.04 -4.63 1.52
C ALA A 87 6.76 -3.51 2.55
N LEU A 88 6.75 -3.85 3.84
CA LEU A 88 6.56 -2.88 4.93
C LEU A 88 7.76 -1.92 5.06
N ALA A 89 8.99 -2.42 4.95
CA ALA A 89 10.20 -1.60 4.92
C ALA A 89 10.19 -0.61 3.75
N ASN A 90 9.82 -1.07 2.57
CA ASN A 90 9.68 -0.26 1.36
C ASN A 90 8.62 0.83 1.54
N ALA A 91 7.42 0.44 1.98
CA ALA A 91 6.32 1.37 2.20
C ALA A 91 6.71 2.47 3.18
N ARG A 92 7.27 2.10 4.33
CA ARG A 92 7.70 3.05 5.36
C ARG A 92 8.79 4.00 4.86
N THR A 93 9.78 3.47 4.13
CA THR A 93 10.89 4.28 3.63
C THR A 93 10.48 5.22 2.51
N PHE A 94 9.74 4.75 1.51
CA PHE A 94 9.51 5.52 0.28
C PHE A 94 8.14 6.15 0.16
N GLY A 95 7.13 5.62 0.84
CA GLY A 95 5.77 6.13 0.76
C GLY A 95 5.20 6.26 -0.66
N GLY A 96 5.71 5.49 -1.62
CA GLY A 96 5.32 5.58 -3.02
C GLY A 96 5.95 6.72 -3.81
N GLU A 97 6.94 7.44 -3.27
CA GLU A 97 7.51 8.63 -3.92
C GLU A 97 8.83 8.37 -4.67
N ASP A 98 9.54 7.29 -4.37
CA ASP A 98 10.81 6.96 -5.00
C ASP A 98 10.62 6.06 -6.22
N TYR A 99 11.17 6.47 -7.38
CA TYR A 99 11.00 5.74 -8.65
C TYR A 99 11.53 4.31 -8.60
N ILE A 100 12.71 4.09 -8.03
CA ILE A 100 13.28 2.75 -7.89
C ILE A 100 12.57 1.99 -6.78
N GLY A 101 12.23 2.67 -5.67
CA GLY A 101 11.55 2.10 -4.52
C GLY A 101 10.21 1.48 -4.89
N PHE A 102 9.35 2.17 -5.64
CA PHE A 102 8.07 1.57 -6.01
C PHE A 102 8.21 0.46 -7.06
N HIS A 103 9.22 0.47 -7.94
CA HIS A 103 9.49 -0.67 -8.82
C HIS A 103 9.91 -1.91 -8.05
N THR A 104 10.73 -1.76 -7.00
CA THR A 104 11.08 -2.90 -6.13
C THR A 104 9.88 -3.42 -5.35
N MET A 105 9.01 -2.54 -4.85
CA MET A 105 7.76 -2.93 -4.22
C MET A 105 6.86 -3.74 -5.17
N MET A 106 6.67 -3.24 -6.39
CA MET A 106 5.86 -3.92 -7.41
C MET A 106 6.41 -5.30 -7.81
N ALA A 107 7.71 -5.53 -7.66
CA ALA A 107 8.36 -6.80 -7.99
C ALA A 107 8.26 -7.86 -6.86
N LEU A 108 7.89 -7.49 -5.64
CA LEU A 108 7.89 -8.41 -4.49
C LEU A 108 6.89 -9.56 -4.64
N ALA A 109 5.61 -9.27 -4.95
CA ALA A 109 4.59 -10.30 -5.12
C ALA A 109 4.90 -11.23 -6.31
N PRO A 110 5.24 -10.74 -7.51
CA PRO A 110 5.67 -11.60 -8.61
C PRO A 110 6.88 -12.48 -8.27
N ALA A 111 7.90 -11.94 -7.60
CA ALA A 111 9.05 -12.72 -7.19
C ALA A 111 8.69 -13.85 -6.21
N TYR A 112 7.76 -13.59 -5.28
CA TYR A 112 7.24 -14.61 -4.38
C TYR A 112 6.45 -15.69 -5.14
N GLN A 113 5.62 -15.31 -6.10
CA GLN A 113 4.87 -16.26 -6.93
C GLN A 113 5.84 -17.13 -7.76
N MET A 114 6.83 -16.54 -8.43
CA MET A 114 7.87 -17.29 -9.15
C MET A 114 8.61 -18.27 -8.23
N SER A 115 8.88 -17.90 -6.99
CA SER A 115 9.56 -18.77 -6.04
C SER A 115 8.77 -20.06 -5.74
N ARG A 116 7.45 -20.03 -5.87
CA ARG A 116 6.57 -21.19 -5.64
C ARG A 116 6.50 -22.14 -6.84
N GLU A 117 6.89 -21.69 -8.01
CA GLU A 117 6.89 -22.47 -9.26
C GLU A 117 8.24 -23.11 -9.51
N LEU A 118 9.30 -22.64 -8.84
CA LEU A 118 10.66 -23.14 -9.03
C LEU A 118 10.95 -24.37 -8.14
N PRO A 119 11.89 -25.25 -8.57
CA PRO A 119 12.42 -26.30 -7.70
C PRO A 119 12.94 -25.74 -6.37
N SER A 120 12.85 -26.53 -5.30
CA SER A 120 13.20 -26.09 -3.94
C SER A 120 14.56 -25.40 -3.80
N GLU A 121 15.55 -25.90 -4.54
CA GLU A 121 16.92 -25.36 -4.55
C GLU A 121 17.02 -23.96 -5.20
N GLN A 122 16.13 -23.65 -6.12
CA GLN A 122 16.09 -22.39 -6.86
C GLN A 122 15.00 -21.41 -6.33
N SER A 123 14.08 -21.93 -5.54
CA SER A 123 12.91 -21.17 -5.07
C SER A 123 13.28 -19.85 -4.37
N PRO A 124 14.35 -19.71 -3.55
CA PRO A 124 14.66 -18.45 -2.91
C PRO A 124 15.26 -17.39 -3.85
N LEU A 125 15.78 -17.76 -5.01
CA LEU A 125 16.55 -16.86 -5.89
C LEU A 125 15.77 -15.62 -6.34
N PRO A 126 14.54 -15.70 -6.88
CA PRO A 126 13.79 -14.51 -7.29
C PRO A 126 13.52 -13.57 -6.11
N VAL A 127 13.14 -14.12 -4.95
CA VAL A 127 12.87 -13.34 -3.75
C VAL A 127 14.14 -12.64 -3.27
N LEU A 128 15.24 -13.37 -3.07
CA LEU A 128 16.49 -12.80 -2.58
C LEU A 128 17.03 -11.70 -3.50
N LYS A 129 16.86 -11.82 -4.81
CA LYS A 129 17.26 -10.81 -5.78
C LYS A 129 16.48 -9.51 -5.60
N VAL A 130 15.16 -9.59 -5.43
CA VAL A 130 14.32 -8.40 -5.21
C VAL A 130 14.58 -7.79 -3.85
N LEU A 131 14.71 -8.61 -2.79
CA LEU A 131 15.05 -8.14 -1.44
C LEU A 131 16.38 -7.38 -1.43
N TYR A 132 17.41 -7.91 -2.10
CA TYR A 132 18.70 -7.25 -2.23
C TYR A 132 18.55 -5.85 -2.86
N ARG A 133 17.87 -5.77 -4.02
CA ARG A 133 17.69 -4.50 -4.71
C ARG A 133 16.85 -3.50 -3.91
N ASN A 134 15.79 -4.00 -3.23
CA ASN A 134 14.95 -3.18 -2.37
C ASN A 134 15.74 -2.57 -1.21
N SER A 135 16.47 -3.41 -0.46
CA SER A 135 17.27 -2.93 0.67
C SER A 135 18.44 -2.06 0.24
N GLN A 136 19.08 -2.36 -0.89
CA GLN A 136 20.11 -1.49 -1.46
C GLN A 136 19.52 -0.08 -1.69
N ARG A 137 18.34 0.02 -2.31
CA ARG A 137 17.70 1.31 -2.55
C ARG A 137 17.31 2.01 -1.24
N ILE A 138 16.83 1.28 -0.25
CA ILE A 138 16.55 1.81 1.08
C ILE A 138 17.82 2.41 1.72
N GLN A 139 18.94 1.72 1.62
CA GLN A 139 20.23 2.21 2.12
C GLN A 139 20.68 3.48 1.36
N GLU A 140 20.57 3.50 0.04
CA GLU A 140 20.87 4.68 -0.79
C GLU A 140 20.00 5.89 -0.40
N HIS A 141 18.79 5.65 0.09
CA HIS A 141 17.85 6.69 0.55
C HIS A 141 18.14 7.17 1.97
N GLY A 142 18.90 6.43 2.77
CA GLY A 142 19.29 6.78 4.14
C GLY A 142 18.80 5.81 5.22
N GLY A 143 18.26 4.64 4.83
CA GLY A 143 17.78 3.62 5.75
C GLY A 143 16.58 4.08 6.58
N HIS A 144 16.47 3.60 7.83
CA HIS A 144 15.39 3.98 8.73
C HIS A 144 15.40 5.48 9.13
N LYS A 145 16.50 6.19 8.95
CA LYS A 145 16.61 7.60 9.29
C LYS A 145 15.90 8.53 8.30
N SER A 146 15.52 8.00 7.14
CA SER A 146 14.89 8.75 6.06
C SER A 146 13.51 8.20 5.71
N GLU A 147 12.77 7.69 6.70
CA GLU A 147 11.42 7.19 6.54
C GLU A 147 10.47 8.32 6.11
N ILE A 148 9.62 8.03 5.12
CA ILE A 148 8.65 8.99 4.59
C ILE A 148 7.25 8.76 5.19
N LEU A 149 6.85 7.50 5.41
CA LEU A 149 5.56 7.23 6.03
C LEU A 149 5.66 7.31 7.55
N HIS A 150 4.93 8.27 8.09
CA HIS A 150 4.69 8.44 9.52
C HIS A 150 3.22 8.15 9.86
N PRO A 151 2.86 7.91 11.13
CA PRO A 151 1.47 7.82 11.54
C PRO A 151 0.68 9.06 11.10
N VAL A 152 -0.60 8.86 10.70
CA VAL A 152 -1.47 9.95 10.28
C VAL A 152 -2.21 10.50 11.48
N ALA A 153 -2.00 11.77 11.80
CA ALA A 153 -2.80 12.49 12.76
C ALA A 153 -4.15 12.86 12.13
N LEU A 154 -5.25 12.38 12.71
CA LEU A 154 -6.59 12.76 12.27
C LEU A 154 -7.00 14.08 12.93
N THR A 155 -7.34 15.07 12.12
CA THR A 155 -7.79 16.38 12.58
C THR A 155 -9.32 16.46 12.62
N ASP A 156 -9.87 17.52 13.25
CA ASP A 156 -11.30 17.78 13.28
C ASP A 156 -11.92 17.99 11.90
N ALA A 157 -11.15 18.47 10.93
CA ALA A 157 -11.58 18.61 9.54
C ALA A 157 -11.98 17.25 8.90
N THR A 158 -11.41 16.15 9.40
CA THR A 158 -11.72 14.79 8.98
C THR A 158 -12.44 13.97 10.04
N SER A 159 -13.00 14.62 11.08
CA SER A 159 -13.69 13.95 12.20
C SER A 159 -15.00 13.27 11.77
N LYS A 160 -15.61 13.70 10.64
CA LYS A 160 -16.76 13.07 10.01
C LYS A 160 -16.33 11.95 9.08
N SER A 161 -17.27 11.10 8.66
CA SER A 161 -17.00 10.04 7.66
C SER A 161 -16.42 10.63 6.38
N SER A 162 -15.25 10.15 5.96
CA SER A 162 -14.66 10.49 4.68
C SER A 162 -15.20 9.59 3.57
N THR A 163 -15.40 10.16 2.40
CA THR A 163 -15.89 9.47 1.19
C THR A 163 -14.78 9.38 0.14
N ALA A 164 -14.99 8.57 -0.89
CA ALA A 164 -14.11 8.52 -2.06
C ALA A 164 -13.99 9.90 -2.74
N ASP A 165 -15.09 10.68 -2.80
CA ASP A 165 -15.08 12.03 -3.38
C ASP A 165 -14.22 13.00 -2.55
N ASP A 166 -14.29 12.95 -1.21
CA ASP A 166 -13.42 13.77 -0.35
C ASP A 166 -11.93 13.47 -0.61
N LEU A 167 -11.58 12.19 -0.74
CA LEU A 167 -10.23 11.76 -1.10
C LEU A 167 -9.84 12.29 -2.49
N HIS A 168 -10.73 12.13 -3.48
CA HIS A 168 -10.53 12.57 -4.85
C HIS A 168 -10.30 14.07 -4.92
N GLN A 169 -11.12 14.89 -4.27
CA GLN A 169 -10.96 16.35 -4.24
C GLN A 169 -9.65 16.77 -3.56
N ALA A 170 -9.24 16.08 -2.49
CA ALA A 170 -7.97 16.36 -1.83
C ALA A 170 -6.77 16.07 -2.74
N VAL A 171 -6.84 15.00 -3.53
CA VAL A 171 -5.78 14.64 -4.52
C VAL A 171 -5.75 15.65 -5.65
N LEU A 172 -6.89 16.01 -6.26
CA LEU A 172 -6.97 17.04 -7.30
C LEU A 172 -6.49 18.40 -6.78
N GLY A 173 -6.79 18.71 -5.50
CA GLY A 173 -6.31 19.90 -4.81
C GLY A 173 -4.83 19.85 -4.44
N LYS A 174 -4.12 18.74 -4.74
CA LYS A 174 -2.69 18.54 -4.44
C LYS A 174 -2.35 18.65 -2.95
N ASN A 175 -3.34 18.39 -2.10
CA ASN A 175 -3.20 18.46 -0.65
C ASN A 175 -2.90 17.06 -0.09
N ARG A 176 -1.61 16.75 0.07
CA ARG A 176 -1.15 15.43 0.53
C ARG A 176 -1.70 15.08 1.92
N ASP A 177 -1.56 16.00 2.86
CA ASP A 177 -1.92 15.74 4.26
C ASP A 177 -3.43 15.47 4.39
N LEU A 178 -4.24 16.25 3.68
CA LEU A 178 -5.68 16.06 3.66
C LEU A 178 -6.07 14.74 2.96
N ALA A 179 -5.42 14.40 1.85
CA ALA A 179 -5.65 13.14 1.15
C ALA A 179 -5.31 11.94 2.04
N GLU A 180 -4.19 11.99 2.77
CA GLU A 180 -3.80 10.94 3.72
C GLU A 180 -4.77 10.82 4.89
N GLN A 181 -5.29 11.94 5.41
CA GLN A 181 -6.29 11.93 6.47
C GLN A 181 -7.63 11.34 6.02
N HIS A 182 -8.12 11.73 4.84
CA HIS A 182 -9.32 11.12 4.25
C HIS A 182 -9.13 9.63 4.03
N PHE A 183 -7.99 9.24 3.46
CA PHE A 183 -7.68 7.83 3.22
C PHE A 183 -7.55 7.03 4.53
N ALA A 184 -6.95 7.59 5.58
CA ALA A 184 -6.86 6.94 6.87
C ALA A 184 -8.26 6.68 7.48
N ARG A 185 -9.24 7.54 7.25
CA ARG A 185 -10.65 7.31 7.64
C ARG A 185 -11.31 6.22 6.79
N ILE A 186 -11.12 6.26 5.48
CA ILE A 186 -11.64 5.27 4.53
C ILE A 186 -11.12 3.86 4.89
N ALA A 187 -9.83 3.73 5.15
CA ALA A 187 -9.18 2.47 5.45
C ALA A 187 -9.62 1.84 6.80
N GLN A 188 -10.30 2.59 7.66
CA GLN A 188 -10.91 2.04 8.89
C GLN A 188 -12.13 1.15 8.63
N ARG A 189 -12.75 1.23 7.45
CA ARG A 189 -13.93 0.45 7.10
C ARG A 189 -13.55 -0.99 6.75
N SER A 190 -12.91 -1.18 5.63
CA SER A 190 -12.35 -2.46 5.20
C SER A 190 -11.25 -2.26 4.15
N ALA A 191 -10.40 -3.26 3.96
CA ALA A 191 -9.38 -3.22 2.92
C ALA A 191 -10.00 -3.15 1.50
N ASP A 192 -11.13 -3.84 1.30
CA ASP A 192 -11.83 -3.88 0.00
C ASP A 192 -12.42 -2.51 -0.35
N GLU A 193 -13.08 -1.85 0.61
CA GLU A 193 -13.60 -0.49 0.43
C GLU A 193 -12.48 0.52 0.23
N ALA A 194 -11.40 0.43 1.02
CA ALA A 194 -10.24 1.28 0.86
C ALA A 194 -9.60 1.15 -0.53
N PHE A 195 -9.50 -0.07 -1.06
CA PHE A 195 -9.00 -0.30 -2.41
C PHE A 195 -9.93 0.31 -3.47
N ASN A 196 -11.25 0.07 -3.36
CA ASN A 196 -12.23 0.61 -4.31
C ASN A 196 -12.22 2.15 -4.30
N ASP A 197 -12.15 2.78 -3.13
CA ASP A 197 -12.13 4.24 -3.04
C ASP A 197 -10.83 4.85 -3.61
N VAL A 198 -9.69 4.13 -3.54
CA VAL A 198 -8.45 4.53 -4.23
C VAL A 198 -8.61 4.50 -5.75
N LEU A 199 -9.42 3.60 -6.32
CA LEU A 199 -9.63 3.53 -7.76
C LEU A 199 -10.29 4.79 -8.32
N GLU A 200 -11.13 5.49 -7.54
CA GLU A 200 -11.71 6.78 -7.93
C GLU A 200 -10.66 7.85 -8.22
N VAL A 201 -9.53 7.77 -7.51
CA VAL A 201 -8.40 8.69 -7.73
C VAL A 201 -7.53 8.26 -8.90
N VAL A 202 -7.44 6.94 -9.15
CA VAL A 202 -6.62 6.37 -10.23
C VAL A 202 -7.20 6.70 -11.60
N GLN A 203 -8.52 6.68 -11.75
CA GLN A 203 -9.20 6.80 -13.04
C GLN A 203 -8.97 8.14 -13.78
N ASP A 204 -8.56 9.18 -13.06
CA ASP A 204 -8.32 10.51 -13.68
C ASP A 204 -7.17 10.49 -14.68
N ASN A 205 -6.21 9.62 -14.48
CA ASN A 205 -5.05 9.49 -15.34
C ASN A 205 -4.55 8.04 -15.32
N THR A 206 -4.63 7.37 -16.46
CA THR A 206 -4.23 5.97 -16.64
C THR A 206 -2.71 5.79 -16.85
N GLU A 207 -1.89 6.68 -16.31
CA GLU A 207 -0.44 6.51 -16.26
C GLU A 207 -0.07 5.20 -15.54
N VAL A 208 0.90 4.49 -16.07
CA VAL A 208 1.21 3.11 -15.70
C VAL A 208 1.43 2.91 -14.19
N HIS A 209 2.18 3.80 -13.54
CA HIS A 209 2.47 3.67 -12.11
C HIS A 209 1.25 3.98 -11.25
N ARG A 210 0.42 4.93 -11.66
CA ARG A 210 -0.83 5.29 -11.01
C ARG A 210 -1.80 4.10 -10.98
N VAL A 211 -1.83 3.32 -12.06
CA VAL A 211 -2.67 2.11 -12.17
C VAL A 211 -2.05 0.92 -11.45
N VAL A 212 -0.75 0.68 -11.63
CA VAL A 212 -0.10 -0.54 -11.14
C VAL A 212 0.16 -0.52 -9.63
N MET A 213 0.45 0.63 -9.04
CA MET A 213 0.75 0.71 -7.61
C MET A 213 -0.38 0.22 -6.70
N PRO A 214 -1.65 0.69 -6.82
CA PRO A 214 -2.72 0.18 -5.98
C PRO A 214 -2.98 -1.31 -6.21
N TYR A 215 -2.88 -1.80 -7.45
CA TYR A 215 -3.01 -3.21 -7.75
C TYR A 215 -1.93 -4.05 -7.07
N ARG A 216 -0.65 -3.62 -7.13
CA ARG A 216 0.45 -4.34 -6.47
C ARG A 216 0.43 -4.21 -4.96
N ALA A 217 0.00 -3.07 -4.43
CA ALA A 217 -0.26 -2.93 -3.00
C ALA A 217 -1.34 -3.91 -2.53
N TRP A 218 -2.44 -4.02 -3.29
CA TRP A 218 -3.51 -4.98 -3.05
C TRP A 218 -3.02 -6.43 -3.08
N ASP A 219 -2.29 -6.80 -4.14
CA ASP A 219 -1.70 -8.13 -4.34
C ASP A 219 -0.79 -8.54 -3.15
N LEU A 220 -0.06 -7.58 -2.60
CA LEU A 220 0.79 -7.79 -1.43
C LEU A 220 0.01 -8.01 -0.13
N LEU A 221 -1.27 -7.61 -0.03
CA LEU A 221 -2.06 -7.82 1.20
C LEU A 221 -2.24 -9.29 1.55
N ASP A 222 -2.26 -10.17 0.56
CA ASP A 222 -2.28 -11.60 0.81
C ASP A 222 -0.98 -12.12 1.46
N ILE A 223 0.11 -11.37 1.36
CA ILE A 223 1.41 -11.69 1.92
C ILE A 223 1.63 -10.99 3.26
N VAL A 224 1.41 -9.67 3.31
CA VAL A 224 1.66 -8.86 4.52
C VAL A 224 0.55 -8.96 5.56
N GLY A 225 -0.67 -9.24 5.14
CA GLY A 225 -1.89 -9.22 5.95
C GLY A 225 -2.76 -8.00 5.63
N ARG A 226 -4.08 -8.21 5.69
CA ARG A 226 -5.08 -7.17 5.36
C ARG A 226 -5.11 -6.03 6.39
N GLU A 227 -4.61 -6.27 7.58
CA GLU A 227 -4.40 -5.28 8.64
C GLU A 227 -3.44 -4.17 8.23
N HIS A 228 -2.59 -4.42 7.23
CA HIS A 228 -1.66 -3.44 6.67
C HIS A 228 -2.20 -2.71 5.42
N ALA A 229 -3.49 -2.84 5.12
CA ALA A 229 -4.09 -2.23 3.93
C ALA A 229 -3.89 -0.71 3.89
N HIS A 230 -4.05 -0.02 5.01
CA HIS A 230 -3.80 1.42 5.11
C HIS A 230 -2.36 1.76 4.67
N THR A 231 -1.35 1.13 5.26
CA THR A 231 0.06 1.38 4.94
C THR A 231 0.37 1.08 3.47
N MET A 232 -0.11 -0.05 2.95
CA MET A 232 0.21 -0.48 1.59
C MET A 232 -0.48 0.39 0.52
N LEU A 233 -1.78 0.65 0.67
CA LEU A 233 -2.56 1.42 -0.30
C LEU A 233 -2.29 2.94 -0.21
N ARG A 234 -1.92 3.46 0.96
CA ARG A 234 -1.56 4.87 1.16
C ARG A 234 -0.45 5.34 0.24
N GLN A 235 0.49 4.47 -0.13
CA GLN A 235 1.54 4.76 -1.11
C GLN A 235 0.94 5.20 -2.45
N SER A 236 -0.15 4.57 -2.88
CA SER A 236 -0.86 4.91 -4.12
C SER A 236 -1.53 6.28 -4.03
N VAL A 237 -2.12 6.61 -2.88
CA VAL A 237 -2.71 7.95 -2.63
C VAL A 237 -1.63 9.03 -2.75
N ARG A 238 -0.49 8.84 -2.09
CA ARG A 238 0.64 9.79 -2.15
C ARG A 238 1.19 9.94 -3.56
N TYR A 239 1.31 8.81 -4.28
CA TYR A 239 1.74 8.84 -5.68
C TYR A 239 0.76 9.64 -6.55
N CYS A 240 -0.56 9.45 -6.38
CA CYS A 240 -1.57 10.20 -7.12
C CYS A 240 -1.48 11.71 -6.87
N VAL A 241 -1.31 12.13 -5.61
CA VAL A 241 -1.07 13.55 -5.28
C VAL A 241 0.19 14.09 -5.96
N LYS A 242 1.29 13.32 -5.92
CA LYS A 242 2.55 13.70 -6.59
C LYS A 242 2.38 13.81 -8.10
N ALA A 243 1.66 12.86 -8.70
CA ALA A 243 1.36 12.87 -10.13
C ALA A 243 0.56 14.10 -10.54
N GLU A 244 -0.41 14.55 -9.71
CA GLU A 244 -1.16 15.78 -9.95
C GLU A 244 -0.29 17.06 -9.90
N CYS A 245 0.86 17.02 -9.19
CA CYS A 245 1.82 18.13 -9.18
C CYS A 245 2.69 18.22 -10.44
N GLY A 246 2.76 17.15 -11.23
CA GLY A 246 3.58 17.09 -12.44
C GLY A 246 2.89 17.69 -13.68
N ASN A 247 3.63 17.74 -14.78
CA ASN A 247 3.04 18.04 -16.09
C ASN A 247 2.18 16.87 -16.55
N HIS A 248 0.88 17.11 -16.68
CA HIS A 248 -0.05 16.10 -17.13
C HIS A 248 0.10 15.87 -18.64
N ASN A 249 0.23 14.60 -19.01
CA ASN A 249 0.07 14.21 -20.38
C ASN A 249 -1.42 14.27 -20.74
N ASP A 250 -1.84 15.28 -21.50
CA ASP A 250 -3.23 15.46 -21.96
C ASP A 250 -3.77 14.22 -22.69
N TYR A 251 -2.90 13.41 -23.26
CA TYR A 251 -3.24 12.16 -23.93
C TYR A 251 -3.86 11.13 -22.97
N ALA A 252 -3.27 10.96 -21.79
CA ALA A 252 -3.79 10.02 -20.78
C ALA A 252 -5.17 10.49 -20.23
N ARG A 253 -5.36 11.79 -20.07
CA ARG A 253 -6.65 12.39 -19.68
C ARG A 253 -7.72 12.24 -20.76
N GLY A 254 -7.33 12.25 -22.03
CA GLY A 254 -8.24 11.99 -23.15
C GLY A 254 -8.89 10.61 -23.06
N GLY A 255 -8.12 9.57 -22.74
CA GLY A 255 -8.61 8.22 -22.53
C GLY A 255 -9.60 8.13 -21.36
N SER A 256 -9.27 8.71 -20.22
CA SER A 256 -10.14 8.70 -19.03
C SER A 256 -11.48 9.41 -19.27
N ARG A 257 -11.53 10.45 -20.08
CA ARG A 257 -12.77 11.15 -20.46
C ARG A 257 -13.59 10.39 -21.50
N LEU A 258 -12.93 9.62 -22.36
CA LEU A 258 -13.60 8.89 -23.45
C LEU A 258 -14.19 7.56 -22.95
N LEU A 259 -13.47 6.85 -22.09
CA LEU A 259 -13.87 5.51 -21.61
C LEU A 259 -15.28 5.46 -21.02
N PRO A 260 -15.70 6.32 -20.08
CA PRO A 260 -17.07 6.31 -19.55
C PRO A 260 -18.13 6.45 -20.64
N LYS A 261 -17.90 7.34 -21.62
CA LYS A 261 -18.81 7.55 -22.75
C LYS A 261 -18.95 6.30 -23.62
N LEU A 262 -17.84 5.58 -23.86
CA LEU A 262 -17.86 4.33 -24.61
C LEU A 262 -18.56 3.22 -23.82
N PHE A 263 -18.31 3.15 -22.51
CA PHE A 263 -19.02 2.19 -21.64
C PHE A 263 -20.53 2.40 -21.70
N ASP A 264 -21.01 3.63 -21.62
CA ASP A 264 -22.43 3.96 -21.71
C ASP A 264 -22.99 3.69 -23.12
N GLN A 265 -22.28 4.17 -24.16
CA GLN A 265 -22.68 4.02 -25.55
C GLN A 265 -22.85 2.54 -25.95
N PHE A 266 -21.92 1.70 -25.54
CA PHE A 266 -21.91 0.27 -25.88
C PHE A 266 -22.54 -0.61 -24.79
N LYS A 267 -23.00 -0.01 -23.68
CA LYS A 267 -23.62 -0.71 -22.52
C LYS A 267 -22.72 -1.85 -22.02
N LEU A 268 -21.44 -1.53 -21.76
CA LEU A 268 -20.46 -2.56 -21.41
C LEU A 268 -20.53 -2.97 -19.93
N VAL A 269 -21.00 -2.09 -19.03
CA VAL A 269 -21.10 -2.39 -17.60
C VAL A 269 -22.12 -3.52 -17.38
N GLY A 270 -21.70 -4.55 -16.65
CA GLY A 270 -22.53 -5.73 -16.35
C GLY A 270 -22.77 -6.68 -17.53
N ARG A 271 -22.17 -6.39 -18.67
CA ARG A 271 -22.28 -7.25 -19.85
C ARG A 271 -21.35 -8.46 -19.69
N PRO A 272 -21.82 -9.70 -19.90
CA PRO A 272 -20.94 -10.86 -19.88
C PRO A 272 -19.90 -10.76 -21.01
N LEU A 273 -18.72 -11.31 -20.77
CA LEU A 273 -17.68 -11.40 -21.79
C LEU A 273 -18.21 -12.14 -23.02
N GLY A 274 -17.83 -11.66 -24.21
CA GLY A 274 -18.16 -12.33 -25.47
C GLY A 274 -17.50 -13.70 -25.56
N THR A 275 -18.15 -14.60 -26.30
CA THR A 275 -17.63 -15.96 -26.55
C THR A 275 -16.81 -16.05 -27.84
N LYS A 276 -16.73 -14.97 -28.61
CA LYS A 276 -15.92 -14.94 -29.84
C LYS A 276 -14.48 -14.61 -29.50
N PHE A 277 -13.57 -15.41 -30.03
CA PHE A 277 -12.14 -15.10 -30.03
C PHE A 277 -11.81 -14.27 -31.27
N ALA A 278 -10.81 -13.38 -31.14
CA ALA A 278 -10.30 -12.66 -32.28
C ALA A 278 -9.65 -13.64 -33.26
N GLU A 279 -10.04 -13.54 -34.53
CA GLU A 279 -9.37 -14.31 -35.60
C GLU A 279 -8.04 -13.59 -35.98
N ASP A 280 -7.04 -14.35 -36.39
CA ASP A 280 -5.71 -13.83 -36.71
C ASP A 280 -5.77 -12.67 -37.73
N GLY A 281 -6.59 -12.80 -38.76
CA GLY A 281 -6.79 -11.75 -39.76
C GLY A 281 -7.43 -10.46 -39.21
N TRP A 282 -8.20 -10.52 -38.12
CA TRP A 282 -8.71 -9.33 -37.45
C TRP A 282 -7.62 -8.66 -36.61
N VAL A 283 -6.77 -9.47 -35.96
CA VAL A 283 -5.63 -8.95 -35.18
C VAL A 283 -4.64 -8.25 -36.10
N GLU A 284 -4.35 -8.83 -37.27
CA GLU A 284 -3.46 -8.25 -38.28
C GLU A 284 -3.98 -6.91 -38.85
N GLN A 285 -5.29 -6.73 -38.92
CA GLN A 285 -5.89 -5.46 -39.40
C GLN A 285 -5.79 -4.34 -38.34
N LEU A 286 -5.58 -4.68 -37.05
CA LEU A 286 -5.47 -3.71 -35.96
C LEU A 286 -4.03 -3.33 -35.65
N SER A 287 -3.05 -4.09 -36.12
CA SER A 287 -1.62 -3.84 -35.92
C SER A 287 -1.03 -3.00 -37.05
#